data_13ec2f025e9825ee79d8d0675c5836fa
#
_entry.id   13ec2f025e9825ee79d8d0675c5836fa
#
_cell.length_a   1.000
_cell.length_b   1.000
_cell.length_c   1.000
_cell.angle_alpha   90.00
_cell.angle_beta   90.00
_cell.angle_gamma   90.00
#
_symmetry.space_group_name_H-M   'P 1'
#
loop_
_entity.id
_entity.type
_entity.pdbx_description
1 polymer ?
#
loop_
_entity_poly.entity_id
_entity_poly.type
_entity_poly.pdbx_seq_one_letter_code
_entity_poly.pdbx_strand_id
1 'polypeptide(L)'
;MKKYIAPQIILLAGLGLAVPARATGFVTLPARGLAVSDGRSAYAVCNVTGQFGSDPGGSIPPTPAANNTCAIFRDSDKAPPLAGYALQDAVIRDITLTHAQTFDSPVVIGKVTDQVWRKGTRCIYAAKIRLNNADYDLRSPGPQYFEINDFVRGGFRQRGPVSIAYHFSRSLQASDEVLYRAGLTDVSVVNEPGDPAQPLTDIAPLDTQWVTFTTDLNYFDPDGSSVRDSSWFFVQSRCTAAKPVAVANALRFRQTGQEDQPALEVSIPGFAPANARLAP
;
A
#
# COMPACT_ATOMS: atom_id res chain seq x y z
N MET A 1 77.83 -20.26 0.82
CA MET A 1 76.73 -19.70 0.03
C MET A 1 75.47 -19.72 0.87
N LYS A 2 75.05 -18.59 1.43
CA LYS A 2 73.79 -18.49 2.23
C LYS A 2 72.70 -17.99 1.30
N LYS A 3 71.64 -18.80 1.10
CA LYS A 3 70.44 -18.43 0.35
C LYS A 3 69.49 -17.69 1.29
N TYR A 4 69.17 -16.44 0.96
CA TYR A 4 68.11 -15.66 1.63
C TYR A 4 66.79 -15.97 0.94
N ILE A 5 65.81 -16.46 1.71
CA ILE A 5 64.44 -16.65 1.30
C ILE A 5 63.68 -15.37 1.72
N ALA A 6 63.17 -14.62 0.78
CA ALA A 6 62.32 -13.48 1.08
C ALA A 6 60.86 -13.93 1.37
N PRO A 7 60.21 -13.38 2.37
CA PRO A 7 58.80 -13.71 2.59
C PRO A 7 57.89 -12.97 1.61
N GLN A 8 57.07 -13.71 0.91
CA GLN A 8 55.97 -13.13 0.09
C GLN A 8 54.85 -12.72 1.00
N ILE A 9 54.57 -11.44 1.06
CA ILE A 9 53.39 -10.88 1.72
C ILE A 9 52.21 -11.05 0.77
N ILE A 10 51.28 -11.94 1.10
CA ILE A 10 49.98 -12.08 0.40
C ILE A 10 49.07 -11.00 0.91
N LEU A 11 48.81 -9.99 0.08
CA LEU A 11 47.80 -8.97 0.33
C LEU A 11 46.42 -9.59 0.05
N LEU A 12 45.69 -10.00 1.06
CA LEU A 12 44.28 -10.35 0.94
C LEU A 12 43.50 -9.06 0.70
N ALA A 13 43.13 -8.79 -0.53
CA ALA A 13 42.16 -7.77 -0.90
C ALA A 13 40.78 -8.26 -0.41
N GLY A 14 40.33 -7.74 0.72
CA GLY A 14 38.97 -7.94 1.21
C GLY A 14 37.98 -7.33 0.23
N LEU A 15 37.30 -8.15 -0.56
CA LEU A 15 36.11 -7.75 -1.28
C LEU A 15 35.02 -7.44 -0.24
N GLY A 16 34.94 -6.18 0.17
CA GLY A 16 33.81 -5.66 0.90
C GLY A 16 32.57 -5.78 0.00
N LEU A 17 31.71 -6.74 0.29
CA LEU A 17 30.37 -6.79 -0.27
C LEU A 17 29.66 -5.51 0.18
N ALA A 18 29.57 -4.53 -0.71
CA ALA A 18 28.73 -3.36 -0.51
C ALA A 18 27.29 -3.87 -0.45
N VAL A 19 26.78 -4.00 0.76
CA VAL A 19 25.34 -4.20 0.99
C VAL A 19 24.68 -2.97 0.35
N PRO A 20 23.80 -3.14 -0.67
CA PRO A 20 23.13 -1.99 -1.24
C PRO A 20 22.39 -1.27 -0.12
N ALA A 21 22.70 0.00 0.09
CA ALA A 21 21.96 0.85 1.00
C ALA A 21 20.50 0.81 0.53
N ARG A 22 19.62 0.22 1.33
CA ARG A 22 18.19 0.19 1.02
C ARG A 22 17.71 1.64 0.97
N ALA A 23 17.22 2.04 -0.21
CA ALA A 23 16.75 3.40 -0.41
C ALA A 23 15.52 3.63 0.48
N THR A 24 15.60 4.65 1.34
CA THR A 24 14.45 5.16 2.06
C THR A 24 13.69 6.13 1.18
N GLY A 25 12.36 6.08 1.21
CA GLY A 25 11.53 7.07 0.52
C GLY A 25 10.74 6.53 -0.66
N PHE A 26 10.42 7.40 -1.60
CA PHE A 26 9.63 7.03 -2.76
C PHE A 26 10.37 6.08 -3.69
N VAL A 27 9.77 4.94 -3.96
CA VAL A 27 10.27 3.91 -4.88
C VAL A 27 9.45 3.96 -6.17
N THR A 28 10.13 4.01 -7.31
CA THR A 28 9.45 3.99 -8.61
C THR A 28 9.03 2.58 -8.96
N LEU A 29 7.74 2.43 -9.27
CA LEU A 29 7.19 1.18 -9.72
C LEU A 29 7.56 0.90 -11.18
N PRO A 30 7.89 -0.35 -11.54
CA PRO A 30 8.08 -0.75 -12.93
C PRO A 30 6.81 -0.48 -13.76
N ALA A 31 6.99 -0.11 -15.01
CA ALA A 31 5.88 0.28 -15.90
C ALA A 31 5.05 -0.90 -16.41
N ARG A 32 5.49 -2.14 -16.21
CA ARG A 32 4.80 -3.34 -16.68
C ARG A 32 4.13 -4.03 -15.51
N GLY A 33 2.92 -4.53 -15.72
CA GLY A 33 2.14 -5.29 -14.76
C GLY A 33 2.92 -6.47 -14.12
N LEU A 34 2.31 -7.32 -13.40
CA LEU A 34 2.87 -8.35 -12.50
C LEU A 34 4.16 -9.05 -12.96
N ALA A 35 4.77 -9.78 -12.05
CA ALA A 35 6.03 -10.50 -12.24
C ALA A 35 6.18 -11.11 -13.63
N VAL A 36 7.23 -10.73 -14.31
CA VAL A 36 7.59 -11.29 -15.62
C VAL A 36 8.61 -12.40 -15.45
N SER A 37 8.69 -13.29 -16.42
CA SER A 37 9.51 -14.50 -16.40
C SER A 37 11.03 -14.27 -16.21
N ASP A 38 11.50 -13.03 -16.36
CA ASP A 38 12.89 -12.63 -16.14
C ASP A 38 13.19 -12.18 -14.70
N GLY A 39 12.27 -12.39 -13.76
CA GLY A 39 12.43 -12.04 -12.37
C GLY A 39 12.19 -10.57 -12.04
N ARG A 40 11.83 -9.73 -13.02
CA ARG A 40 11.41 -8.35 -12.74
C ARG A 40 9.96 -8.33 -12.28
N SER A 41 9.68 -7.48 -11.31
CA SER A 41 8.36 -7.29 -10.74
C SER A 41 7.84 -5.90 -11.01
N ALA A 42 6.55 -5.77 -11.26
CA ALA A 42 5.86 -4.49 -11.38
C ALA A 42 5.51 -3.88 -10.03
N TYR A 43 5.90 -4.48 -8.94
CA TYR A 43 5.63 -4.00 -7.59
C TYR A 43 6.90 -3.93 -6.74
N ALA A 44 6.82 -3.23 -5.62
CA ALA A 44 7.85 -3.15 -4.62
C ALA A 44 7.31 -3.70 -3.29
N VAL A 45 8.10 -4.50 -2.61
CA VAL A 45 7.83 -4.91 -1.23
C VAL A 45 8.37 -3.83 -0.31
N CYS A 46 7.48 -3.14 0.38
CA CYS A 46 7.82 -1.96 1.19
C CYS A 46 8.12 -2.28 2.65
N ASN A 47 7.50 -3.29 3.21
CA ASN A 47 7.82 -3.81 4.54
C ASN A 47 8.10 -5.31 4.42
N VAL A 48 9.30 -5.73 4.80
CA VAL A 48 9.73 -7.14 4.73
C VAL A 48 9.74 -7.82 6.10
N THR A 49 9.33 -7.11 7.14
CA THR A 49 9.33 -7.62 8.52
C THR A 49 7.92 -7.92 9.03
N GLY A 50 6.89 -7.58 8.25
CA GLY A 50 5.51 -7.94 8.54
C GLY A 50 5.27 -9.42 8.25
N GLN A 51 4.49 -10.05 9.10
CA GLN A 51 4.01 -11.40 8.90
C GLN A 51 2.49 -11.34 8.72
N PHE A 52 1.98 -12.11 7.77
CA PHE A 52 0.55 -12.31 7.64
C PHE A 52 0.13 -13.45 8.56
N GLY A 53 -0.61 -13.13 9.62
CA GLY A 53 -1.38 -14.07 10.43
C GLY A 53 -0.67 -15.22 11.12
N SER A 54 0.66 -15.31 11.09
CA SER A 54 1.31 -16.54 11.55
C SER A 54 2.24 -16.39 12.75
N ASP A 55 2.55 -15.18 13.21
CA ASP A 55 3.46 -15.04 14.35
C ASP A 55 3.17 -13.76 15.17
N PRO A 56 2.74 -13.91 16.42
CA PRO A 56 2.44 -12.80 17.32
C PRO A 56 3.68 -12.02 17.80
N GLY A 57 4.80 -12.11 17.10
CA GLY A 57 6.08 -11.59 17.59
C GLY A 57 6.65 -10.42 16.83
N GLY A 58 5.99 -9.95 15.73
CA GLY A 58 6.80 -9.05 15.34
C GLY A 58 6.97 -8.21 14.19
N SER A 59 6.09 -7.39 13.71
CA SER A 59 6.53 -6.35 12.82
C SER A 59 7.22 -5.23 13.61
N ILE A 60 8.49 -5.06 13.34
CA ILE A 60 9.23 -3.92 13.86
C ILE A 60 8.91 -2.73 12.93
N PRO A 61 8.36 -1.61 13.45
CA PRO A 61 8.14 -0.44 12.63
C PRO A 61 9.45 0.00 11.96
N PRO A 62 9.42 0.41 10.69
CA PRO A 62 10.60 0.90 10.04
C PRO A 62 11.12 2.16 10.74
N THR A 63 12.44 2.25 10.84
CA THR A 63 13.15 3.44 11.34
C THR A 63 14.09 3.96 10.25
N PRO A 64 14.57 5.21 10.33
CA PRO A 64 15.57 5.72 9.39
C PRO A 64 16.84 4.86 9.28
N ALA A 65 17.20 4.18 10.37
CA ALA A 65 18.40 3.35 10.44
C ALA A 65 18.14 1.89 10.05
N ALA A 66 16.91 1.40 10.25
CA ALA A 66 16.54 0.00 10.04
C ALA A 66 15.20 -0.07 9.31
N ASN A 67 15.10 0.61 8.18
CA ASN A 67 13.92 0.53 7.37
C ASN A 67 14.15 -0.38 6.17
N ASN A 68 13.05 -0.76 5.58
CA ASN A 68 13.01 -1.32 4.25
C ASN A 68 12.81 -0.19 3.22
N THR A 69 12.67 -0.54 1.97
CA THR A 69 12.31 0.37 0.89
C THR A 69 10.95 1.03 1.16
N CYS A 70 10.63 2.11 0.50
CA CYS A 70 9.35 2.83 0.48
C CYS A 70 8.94 3.59 1.74
N ALA A 71 9.58 3.44 2.89
CA ALA A 71 9.21 4.20 4.09
C ALA A 71 9.69 5.64 4.01
N ILE A 72 8.83 6.58 4.38
CA ILE A 72 9.19 7.99 4.60
C ILE A 72 8.91 8.36 6.04
N PHE A 73 9.70 9.31 6.55
CA PHE A 73 9.61 9.74 7.92
C PHE A 73 9.27 11.24 7.95
N ARG A 74 8.13 11.55 8.55
CA ARG A 74 7.62 12.90 8.70
C ARG A 74 7.55 13.27 10.18
N ASP A 75 7.65 14.58 10.48
CA ASP A 75 7.50 15.06 11.86
C ASP A 75 6.07 14.84 12.38
N SER A 76 5.09 14.88 11.49
CA SER A 76 3.68 14.65 11.82
C SER A 76 2.85 14.28 10.60
N ASP A 77 1.63 13.82 10.82
CA ASP A 77 0.66 13.52 9.77
C ASP A 77 0.24 14.78 8.97
N LYS A 78 0.51 15.97 9.48
CA LYS A 78 0.23 17.25 8.81
C LYS A 78 1.43 17.78 8.02
N ALA A 79 2.62 17.21 8.23
CA ALA A 79 3.80 17.61 7.49
C ALA A 79 3.74 17.10 6.04
N PRO A 80 4.32 17.82 5.07
CA PRO A 80 4.37 17.35 3.70
C PRO A 80 5.13 16.02 3.60
N PRO A 81 4.72 15.10 2.69
CA PRO A 81 5.42 13.83 2.49
C PRO A 81 6.88 14.01 2.04
N LEU A 82 7.17 15.08 1.33
CA LEU A 82 8.50 15.49 0.91
C LEU A 82 8.66 16.99 1.04
N ALA A 83 9.86 17.43 1.34
CA ALA A 83 10.18 18.86 1.45
C ALA A 83 9.82 19.64 0.19
N GLY A 84 9.18 20.78 0.38
CA GLY A 84 8.77 21.70 -0.68
C GLY A 84 7.47 21.31 -1.40
N TYR A 85 6.76 20.27 -0.96
CA TYR A 85 5.38 20.02 -1.38
C TYR A 85 4.40 20.83 -0.53
N ALA A 86 3.38 21.39 -1.19
CA ALA A 86 2.31 22.14 -0.54
C ALA A 86 0.99 21.37 -0.67
N LEU A 87 0.21 21.34 0.39
CA LEU A 87 -1.13 20.76 0.37
C LEU A 87 -2.02 21.54 -0.59
N GLN A 88 -2.68 20.85 -1.50
CA GLN A 88 -3.59 21.44 -2.48
C GLN A 88 -5.05 21.26 -2.07
N ASP A 89 -5.36 20.08 -1.54
CA ASP A 89 -6.70 19.76 -1.08
C ASP A 89 -6.65 18.58 -0.10
N ALA A 90 -7.64 18.49 0.78
CA ALA A 90 -7.82 17.42 1.75
C ALA A 90 -9.30 17.21 2.04
N VAL A 91 -9.74 15.96 2.09
CA VAL A 91 -11.12 15.60 2.39
C VAL A 91 -11.16 14.30 3.19
N ILE A 92 -12.14 14.17 4.06
CA ILE A 92 -12.49 12.90 4.71
C ILE A 92 -13.75 12.39 4.04
N ARG A 93 -13.73 11.12 3.62
CA ARG A 93 -14.84 10.44 2.96
C ARG A 93 -15.24 9.21 3.76
N ASP A 94 -16.54 8.95 3.84
CA ASP A 94 -17.04 7.68 4.35
C ASP A 94 -16.75 6.57 3.34
N ILE A 95 -16.37 5.40 3.84
CA ILE A 95 -16.30 4.15 3.10
C ILE A 95 -17.61 3.43 3.39
N THR A 96 -18.50 3.39 2.41
CA THR A 96 -19.86 2.85 2.60
C THR A 96 -20.03 1.62 1.73
N LEU A 97 -20.30 0.50 2.37
CA LEU A 97 -20.68 -0.75 1.72
C LEU A 97 -22.19 -0.79 1.56
N THR A 98 -22.66 -1.13 0.35
CA THR A 98 -24.04 -1.48 0.05
C THR A 98 -24.01 -2.78 -0.72
N HIS A 99 -24.42 -3.86 -0.10
CA HIS A 99 -24.28 -5.20 -0.67
C HIS A 99 -25.33 -6.15 -0.08
N ALA A 100 -25.47 -7.34 -0.64
CA ALA A 100 -26.38 -8.37 -0.14
C ALA A 100 -26.13 -8.74 1.34
N GLN A 101 -24.87 -8.66 1.82
CA GLN A 101 -24.53 -8.86 3.24
C GLN A 101 -25.19 -7.81 4.14
N THR A 102 -25.35 -6.60 3.66
CA THR A 102 -26.00 -5.50 4.41
C THR A 102 -27.50 -5.39 4.10
N PHE A 103 -28.09 -6.43 3.48
CA PHE A 103 -29.46 -6.37 2.94
C PHE A 103 -29.68 -5.14 2.06
N ASP A 104 -28.69 -4.82 1.21
CA ASP A 104 -28.67 -3.64 0.33
C ASP A 104 -28.84 -2.29 1.04
N SER A 105 -28.66 -2.27 2.36
CA SER A 105 -28.64 -1.05 3.15
C SER A 105 -27.23 -0.50 3.28
N PRO A 106 -27.01 0.82 3.21
CA PRO A 106 -25.68 1.40 3.32
C PRO A 106 -25.13 1.28 4.74
N VAL A 107 -23.95 0.67 4.88
CA VAL A 107 -23.19 0.56 6.13
C VAL A 107 -21.88 1.29 5.99
N VAL A 108 -21.59 2.25 6.86
CA VAL A 108 -20.31 2.97 6.88
C VAL A 108 -19.28 2.14 7.63
N ILE A 109 -18.46 1.39 6.86
CA ILE A 109 -17.44 0.48 7.41
C ILE A 109 -16.16 1.20 7.82
N GLY A 110 -15.95 2.45 7.39
CA GLY A 110 -14.77 3.21 7.74
C GLY A 110 -14.77 4.60 7.13
N LYS A 111 -13.61 5.25 7.26
CA LYS A 111 -13.33 6.58 6.67
C LYS A 111 -11.96 6.57 6.02
N VAL A 112 -11.80 7.36 4.97
CA VAL A 112 -10.50 7.66 4.38
C VAL A 112 -10.23 9.15 4.40
N THR A 113 -9.06 9.54 4.88
CA THR A 113 -8.51 10.88 4.67
C THR A 113 -7.76 10.87 3.35
N ASP A 114 -8.25 11.65 2.39
CA ASP A 114 -7.70 11.73 1.03
C ASP A 114 -7.10 13.13 0.81
N GLN A 115 -5.83 13.20 0.41
CA GLN A 115 -5.08 14.45 0.28
C GLN A 115 -4.30 14.49 -1.02
N VAL A 116 -4.07 15.71 -1.52
CA VAL A 116 -3.16 15.98 -2.64
C VAL A 116 -2.14 17.02 -2.26
N TRP A 117 -0.88 16.68 -2.44
CA TRP A 117 0.26 17.56 -2.24
C TRP A 117 0.92 17.82 -3.60
N ARG A 118 1.43 19.03 -3.85
CA ARG A 118 2.05 19.40 -5.13
C ARG A 118 3.34 20.18 -4.98
N LYS A 119 4.28 19.87 -5.89
CA LYS A 119 5.48 20.65 -6.14
C LYS A 119 5.70 20.73 -7.67
N GLY A 120 5.52 21.92 -8.24
CA GLY A 120 5.59 22.09 -9.69
C GLY A 120 4.62 21.17 -10.45
N THR A 121 5.15 20.31 -11.30
CA THR A 121 4.41 19.34 -12.12
C THR A 121 4.31 17.95 -11.49
N ARG A 122 4.64 17.81 -10.22
CA ARG A 122 4.55 16.56 -9.47
C ARG A 122 3.52 16.67 -8.37
N CYS A 123 2.66 15.66 -8.27
CA CYS A 123 1.70 15.50 -7.18
C CYS A 123 1.99 14.24 -6.39
N ILE A 124 1.64 14.30 -5.10
CA ILE A 124 1.56 13.15 -4.21
C ILE A 124 0.11 13.03 -3.77
N TYR A 125 -0.49 11.90 -4.06
CA TYR A 125 -1.83 11.52 -3.64
C TYR A 125 -1.69 10.67 -2.40
N ALA A 126 -2.26 11.12 -1.29
CA ALA A 126 -2.10 10.48 0.02
C ALA A 126 -3.44 9.95 0.51
N ALA A 127 -3.43 8.79 1.13
CA ALA A 127 -4.58 8.22 1.81
C ALA A 127 -4.19 7.65 3.17
N LYS A 128 -5.08 7.84 4.16
CA LYS A 128 -5.03 7.15 5.45
C LYS A 128 -6.44 6.66 5.76
N ILE A 129 -6.55 5.40 6.11
CA ILE A 129 -7.81 4.70 6.34
C ILE A 129 -8.01 4.50 7.83
N ARG A 130 -9.25 4.55 8.27
CA ARG A 130 -9.67 4.16 9.61
C ARG A 130 -10.97 3.38 9.52
N LEU A 131 -10.94 2.13 9.98
CA LEU A 131 -12.12 1.28 10.05
C LEU A 131 -12.98 1.61 11.26
N ASN A 132 -14.28 1.40 11.11
CA ASN A 132 -15.29 1.57 12.15
C ASN A 132 -15.61 0.22 12.81
N ASN A 133 -16.15 0.29 14.04
CA ASN A 133 -16.84 -0.82 14.65
C ASN A 133 -18.23 -0.97 13.99
N ALA A 134 -18.25 -1.61 12.83
CA ALA A 134 -19.46 -1.76 12.04
C ALA A 134 -19.58 -3.21 11.55
N ASP A 135 -20.67 -3.84 11.92
CA ASP A 135 -21.05 -5.13 11.39
C ASP A 135 -21.50 -4.97 9.93
N TYR A 136 -20.82 -5.64 9.00
CA TYR A 136 -21.14 -5.55 7.58
C TYR A 136 -21.88 -6.78 7.04
N ASP A 137 -21.90 -7.89 7.76
CA ASP A 137 -22.65 -9.08 7.33
C ASP A 137 -23.77 -9.44 8.32
N LEU A 138 -24.87 -8.73 8.17
CA LEU A 138 -26.07 -8.90 8.99
C LEU A 138 -26.77 -10.26 8.81
N ARG A 139 -26.27 -11.12 7.92
CA ARG A 139 -26.78 -12.47 7.67
C ARG A 139 -26.07 -13.52 8.51
N SER A 140 -24.84 -13.20 8.93
CA SER A 140 -24.01 -14.10 9.74
C SER A 140 -24.26 -13.86 11.24
N PRO A 141 -24.19 -14.91 12.09
CA PRO A 141 -24.32 -14.73 13.53
C PRO A 141 -23.08 -14.05 14.11
N GLY A 142 -23.28 -13.04 14.93
CA GLY A 142 -22.22 -12.24 15.55
C GLY A 142 -21.70 -11.13 14.63
N PRO A 143 -21.00 -10.14 15.19
CA PRO A 143 -20.48 -9.04 14.41
C PRO A 143 -19.38 -9.51 13.42
N GLN A 144 -19.53 -9.12 12.16
CA GLN A 144 -18.55 -9.33 11.12
C GLN A 144 -17.95 -7.98 10.75
N TYR A 145 -16.61 -7.86 10.83
CA TYR A 145 -15.91 -6.62 10.54
C TYR A 145 -15.28 -6.69 9.18
N PHE A 146 -15.42 -5.60 8.41
CA PHE A 146 -14.80 -5.51 7.09
C PHE A 146 -13.28 -5.40 7.24
N GLU A 147 -12.59 -6.25 6.50
CA GLU A 147 -11.14 -6.27 6.44
C GLU A 147 -10.66 -5.67 5.13
N ILE A 148 -9.61 -4.85 5.17
CA ILE A 148 -9.02 -4.29 3.96
C ILE A 148 -7.66 -4.94 3.74
N ASN A 149 -7.62 -5.91 2.85
CA ASN A 149 -6.40 -6.57 2.42
C ASN A 149 -5.70 -5.80 1.29
N ASP A 150 -6.49 -5.12 0.43
CA ASP A 150 -5.97 -4.26 -0.62
C ASP A 150 -6.62 -2.87 -0.59
N PHE A 151 -5.79 -1.85 -0.58
CA PHE A 151 -6.17 -0.49 -0.90
C PHE A 151 -5.69 -0.13 -2.30
N VAL A 152 -6.59 0.34 -3.15
CA VAL A 152 -6.30 0.60 -4.56
C VAL A 152 -6.63 2.04 -4.92
N ARG A 153 -5.71 2.70 -5.63
CA ARG A 153 -5.91 4.05 -6.15
C ARG A 153 -5.69 4.10 -7.66
N GLY A 154 -6.64 4.69 -8.40
CA GLY A 154 -6.63 4.75 -9.85
C GLY A 154 -6.20 6.08 -10.45
N GLY A 155 -6.04 6.07 -11.79
CA GLY A 155 -5.82 7.27 -12.61
C GLY A 155 -4.38 7.51 -13.06
N PHE A 156 -3.50 6.52 -12.96
CA PHE A 156 -2.06 6.69 -13.20
C PHE A 156 -1.58 6.31 -14.59
N ARG A 157 -2.47 5.83 -15.47
CA ARG A 157 -2.10 5.52 -16.86
C ARG A 157 -1.47 6.72 -17.56
N GLN A 158 -0.34 6.52 -18.22
CA GLN A 158 0.38 7.54 -18.99
C GLN A 158 0.79 8.80 -18.19
N ARG A 159 0.99 8.67 -16.88
CA ARG A 159 1.45 9.76 -16.01
C ARG A 159 2.96 9.80 -15.81
N GLY A 160 3.70 9.09 -16.65
CA GLY A 160 5.15 8.91 -16.50
C GLY A 160 5.48 7.97 -15.34
N PRO A 161 6.69 8.05 -14.78
CA PRO A 161 7.05 7.23 -13.64
C PRO A 161 6.09 7.45 -12.47
N VAL A 162 5.57 6.36 -11.93
CA VAL A 162 4.76 6.33 -10.72
C VAL A 162 5.64 5.80 -9.60
N SER A 163 5.68 6.53 -8.50
CA SER A 163 6.44 6.12 -7.32
C SER A 163 5.53 6.05 -6.11
N ILE A 164 5.84 5.13 -5.22
CA ILE A 164 5.06 4.88 -4.01
C ILE A 164 5.92 5.06 -2.77
N ALA A 165 5.26 5.39 -1.67
CA ALA A 165 5.84 5.37 -0.34
C ALA A 165 4.73 5.13 0.68
N TYR A 166 5.13 4.84 1.91
CA TYR A 166 4.22 4.85 3.05
C TYR A 166 4.86 5.56 4.25
N HIS A 167 4.03 5.98 5.19
CA HIS A 167 4.49 6.57 6.44
C HIS A 167 3.73 5.95 7.61
N PHE A 168 4.47 5.32 8.51
CA PHE A 168 3.94 4.88 9.78
C PHE A 168 3.65 6.08 10.66
N SER A 169 2.41 6.22 11.08
CA SER A 169 2.07 7.12 12.18
C SER A 169 2.58 6.51 13.47
N ARG A 170 3.28 7.29 14.28
CA ARG A 170 3.76 6.83 15.60
C ARG A 170 2.63 6.43 16.56
N SER A 171 1.39 6.79 16.25
CA SER A 171 0.21 6.40 17.02
C SER A 171 -0.29 4.99 16.70
N LEU A 172 0.21 4.37 15.63
CA LEU A 172 -0.09 2.98 15.34
C LEU A 172 0.81 2.12 16.22
N GLN A 173 0.23 1.25 16.99
CA GLN A 173 0.97 0.12 17.51
C GLN A 173 1.46 -0.67 16.30
N ALA A 174 2.73 -1.01 16.28
CA ALA A 174 3.23 -1.96 15.32
C ALA A 174 2.44 -3.24 15.51
N SER A 175 1.58 -3.54 14.58
CA SER A 175 1.02 -4.86 14.50
C SER A 175 1.90 -5.71 13.60
N ASP A 176 1.84 -6.96 13.82
CA ASP A 176 2.65 -7.98 13.20
C ASP A 176 2.33 -8.13 11.70
N GLU A 177 1.22 -7.56 11.27
CA GLU A 177 0.54 -7.85 10.02
C GLU A 177 0.57 -6.71 9.01
N VAL A 178 1.62 -5.90 9.03
CA VAL A 178 1.71 -4.79 8.09
C VAL A 178 2.75 -5.09 7.02
N LEU A 179 2.40 -5.91 6.06
CA LEU A 179 3.17 -6.06 4.84
C LEU A 179 2.61 -5.11 3.77
N TYR A 180 3.40 -4.12 3.38
CA TYR A 180 3.04 -3.24 2.29
C TYR A 180 3.68 -3.73 1.01
N ARG A 181 2.86 -4.31 0.15
CA ARG A 181 3.17 -4.47 -1.27
C ARG A 181 2.51 -3.33 -2.00
N ALA A 182 3.17 -2.79 -3.00
CA ALA A 182 2.57 -1.77 -3.84
C ALA A 182 3.00 -1.99 -5.28
N GLY A 183 2.05 -1.89 -6.20
CA GLY A 183 2.31 -2.15 -7.61
C GLY A 183 1.35 -1.51 -8.56
N LEU A 184 1.79 -1.34 -9.80
CA LEU A 184 0.90 -1.17 -10.95
C LEU A 184 0.46 -2.58 -11.36
N THR A 185 -0.79 -2.88 -11.26
CA THR A 185 -1.32 -4.22 -11.50
C THR A 185 -2.56 -4.19 -12.39
N ASP A 186 -2.71 -5.27 -13.17
CA ASP A 186 -3.89 -5.61 -13.93
C ASP A 186 -4.73 -6.73 -13.28
N VAL A 187 -4.27 -7.24 -12.13
CA VAL A 187 -4.98 -8.27 -11.36
C VAL A 187 -5.54 -7.72 -10.06
N SER A 188 -6.66 -8.24 -9.66
CA SER A 188 -7.39 -7.80 -8.49
C SER A 188 -6.80 -8.29 -7.17
N VAL A 189 -5.96 -9.30 -7.19
CA VAL A 189 -5.36 -9.89 -5.98
C VAL A 189 -3.94 -10.30 -6.28
N VAL A 190 -3.04 -9.92 -5.38
CA VAL A 190 -1.70 -10.50 -5.34
C VAL A 190 -1.80 -11.73 -4.46
N ASN A 191 -2.02 -12.90 -5.07
CA ASN A 191 -1.96 -14.15 -4.34
C ASN A 191 -0.55 -14.38 -3.81
N GLU A 192 -0.43 -14.92 -2.61
CA GLU A 192 0.83 -15.48 -2.15
C GLU A 192 1.28 -16.60 -3.09
N PRO A 193 2.61 -16.74 -3.31
CA PRO A 193 3.10 -17.85 -4.11
C PRO A 193 2.64 -19.19 -3.52
N GLY A 194 1.80 -19.90 -4.24
CA GLY A 194 1.30 -21.21 -3.83
C GLY A 194 -0.20 -21.28 -3.55
N ASP A 195 -0.89 -20.14 -3.40
CA ASP A 195 -2.33 -20.14 -3.25
C ASP A 195 -3.03 -20.29 -4.61
N PRO A 196 -4.01 -21.19 -4.71
CA PRO A 196 -4.84 -21.26 -5.91
C PRO A 196 -5.62 -19.94 -6.02
N ALA A 197 -5.59 -19.33 -7.20
CA ALA A 197 -6.38 -18.14 -7.49
C ALA A 197 -7.86 -18.43 -7.21
N GLN A 198 -8.41 -17.82 -6.18
CA GLN A 198 -9.85 -17.83 -5.96
C GLN A 198 -10.50 -16.91 -7.00
N PRO A 199 -11.55 -17.35 -7.69
CA PRO A 199 -12.30 -16.46 -8.55
C PRO A 199 -13.01 -15.41 -7.69
N LEU A 200 -12.54 -14.17 -7.75
CA LEU A 200 -13.12 -13.06 -7.04
C LEU A 200 -14.22 -12.45 -7.90
N THR A 201 -15.46 -12.86 -7.67
CA THR A 201 -16.59 -12.47 -8.51
C THR A 201 -17.07 -11.04 -8.26
N ASP A 202 -16.84 -10.53 -7.05
CA ASP A 202 -17.33 -9.21 -6.61
C ASP A 202 -16.23 -8.13 -6.55
N ILE A 203 -15.10 -8.42 -7.20
CA ILE A 203 -13.97 -7.49 -7.29
C ILE A 203 -13.70 -7.14 -8.75
N ALA A 204 -13.73 -5.84 -9.05
CA ALA A 204 -13.48 -5.36 -10.39
C ALA A 204 -12.00 -5.58 -10.81
N PRO A 205 -11.75 -5.97 -12.06
CA PRO A 205 -10.39 -6.11 -12.56
C PRO A 205 -9.64 -4.76 -12.55
N LEU A 206 -8.33 -4.83 -12.40
CA LEU A 206 -7.45 -3.68 -12.46
C LEU A 206 -6.58 -3.74 -13.71
N ASP A 207 -6.12 -2.57 -14.14
CA ASP A 207 -5.13 -2.42 -15.21
C ASP A 207 -3.96 -1.53 -14.75
N THR A 208 -3.03 -1.24 -15.64
CA THR A 208 -1.84 -0.43 -15.36
C THR A 208 -2.11 1.01 -14.92
N GLN A 209 -3.36 1.47 -14.86
CA GLN A 209 -3.69 2.78 -14.29
C GLN A 209 -3.90 2.74 -12.77
N TRP A 210 -3.87 1.57 -12.15
CA TRP A 210 -4.09 1.37 -10.73
C TRP A 210 -2.79 1.13 -9.98
N VAL A 211 -2.72 1.64 -8.78
CA VAL A 211 -1.69 1.29 -7.79
C VAL A 211 -2.38 0.59 -6.64
N THR A 212 -1.95 -0.62 -6.36
CA THR A 212 -2.45 -1.44 -5.26
C THR A 212 -1.45 -1.43 -4.11
N PHE A 213 -1.94 -1.24 -2.91
CA PHE A 213 -1.22 -1.47 -1.67
C PHE A 213 -1.88 -2.66 -0.98
N THR A 214 -1.15 -3.76 -0.85
CA THR A 214 -1.58 -4.86 0.01
C THR A 214 -1.29 -4.47 1.45
N THR A 215 -2.26 -4.61 2.31
CA THR A 215 -2.21 -4.26 3.73
C THR A 215 -3.08 -5.25 4.50
N ASP A 216 -3.09 -5.12 5.79
CA ASP A 216 -3.98 -5.86 6.65
C ASP A 216 -4.60 -4.88 7.65
N LEU A 217 -5.84 -4.51 7.37
CA LEU A 217 -6.59 -3.58 8.19
C LEU A 217 -7.91 -4.21 8.59
N ASN A 218 -8.10 -4.38 9.87
CA ASN A 218 -9.34 -4.86 10.45
C ASN A 218 -9.70 -4.07 11.71
N TYR A 219 -10.98 -3.99 12.04
CA TYR A 219 -11.41 -3.39 13.31
C TYR A 219 -11.17 -4.35 14.47
N PHE A 220 -11.42 -5.60 14.26
CA PHE A 220 -11.21 -6.69 15.18
C PHE A 220 -10.89 -7.95 14.39
N ASP A 221 -9.82 -8.57 14.75
CA ASP A 221 -9.32 -9.81 14.19
C ASP A 221 -9.26 -10.85 15.33
N PRO A 222 -9.99 -11.96 15.24
CA PRO A 222 -10.06 -12.95 16.31
C PRO A 222 -8.80 -13.80 16.43
N ASP A 223 -8.00 -13.94 15.40
CA ASP A 223 -6.83 -14.82 15.35
C ASP A 223 -5.51 -14.06 15.13
N GLY A 224 -5.55 -12.76 14.89
CA GLY A 224 -4.39 -11.90 14.68
C GLY A 224 -4.44 -10.59 15.45
N SER A 225 -3.70 -9.62 14.95
CA SER A 225 -3.59 -8.29 15.54
C SER A 225 -4.55 -7.31 14.89
N SER A 226 -5.50 -6.80 15.63
CA SER A 226 -6.46 -5.81 15.14
C SER A 226 -5.82 -4.46 14.85
N VAL A 227 -5.82 -4.03 13.61
CA VAL A 227 -5.28 -2.74 13.14
C VAL A 227 -6.33 -1.97 12.36
N ARG A 228 -7.04 -1.11 13.02
CA ARG A 228 -8.10 -0.30 12.39
C ARG A 228 -7.62 0.95 11.67
N ASP A 229 -6.42 1.44 11.98
CA ASP A 229 -5.86 2.67 11.40
C ASP A 229 -4.67 2.32 10.52
N SER A 230 -4.74 2.64 9.22
CA SER A 230 -3.63 2.40 8.31
C SER A 230 -2.45 3.34 8.53
N SER A 231 -1.31 2.98 7.99
CA SER A 231 -0.31 3.96 7.60
C SER A 231 -0.86 4.94 6.56
N TRP A 232 -0.13 6.01 6.31
CA TRP A 232 -0.33 6.81 5.12
C TRP A 232 0.22 6.07 3.90
N PHE A 233 -0.59 5.93 2.87
CA PHE A 233 -0.20 5.45 1.56
C PHE A 233 -0.01 6.62 0.61
N PHE A 234 1.11 6.66 -0.11
CA PHE A 234 1.43 7.75 -1.02
C PHE A 234 1.70 7.24 -2.43
N VAL A 235 1.09 7.89 -3.40
CA VAL A 235 1.39 7.69 -4.82
C VAL A 235 1.86 9.01 -5.40
N GLN A 236 3.08 9.04 -5.94
CA GLN A 236 3.64 10.21 -6.62
C GLN A 236 3.62 9.99 -8.13
N SER A 237 3.11 10.98 -8.85
CA SER A 237 3.14 10.98 -10.31
C SER A 237 3.22 12.39 -10.88
N ARG A 238 3.30 12.51 -12.20
CA ARG A 238 3.11 13.80 -12.88
C ARG A 238 1.67 14.27 -12.72
N CYS A 239 1.48 15.56 -12.55
CA CYS A 239 0.18 16.21 -12.53
C CYS A 239 0.20 17.53 -13.29
N THR A 240 -0.98 18.04 -13.60
CA THR A 240 -1.17 19.38 -14.16
C THR A 240 -1.24 20.43 -13.06
N ALA A 241 -1.19 21.70 -13.44
CA ALA A 241 -1.39 22.81 -12.52
C ALA A 241 -2.87 22.99 -12.11
N ALA A 242 -3.80 22.25 -12.73
CA ALA A 242 -5.21 22.32 -12.39
C ALA A 242 -5.47 21.91 -10.93
N LYS A 243 -6.51 22.50 -10.34
CA LYS A 243 -6.97 22.10 -9.01
C LYS A 243 -7.30 20.61 -9.00
N PRO A 244 -6.92 19.88 -7.94
CA PRO A 244 -7.32 18.49 -7.79
C PRO A 244 -8.84 18.33 -7.86
N VAL A 245 -9.29 17.26 -8.50
CA VAL A 245 -10.70 16.89 -8.56
C VAL A 245 -10.87 15.46 -8.11
N ALA A 246 -11.96 15.17 -7.45
CA ALA A 246 -12.33 13.80 -7.15
C ALA A 246 -12.86 13.13 -8.42
N VAL A 247 -12.36 11.93 -8.68
CA VAL A 247 -12.83 11.08 -9.79
C VAL A 247 -13.62 9.93 -9.19
N ALA A 248 -14.76 9.61 -9.77
CA ALA A 248 -15.58 8.49 -9.33
C ALA A 248 -14.76 7.18 -9.33
N ASN A 249 -14.98 6.34 -8.33
CA ASN A 249 -14.35 5.02 -8.19
C ASN A 249 -12.81 5.03 -8.17
N ALA A 250 -12.18 6.18 -7.87
CA ALA A 250 -10.73 6.28 -7.86
C ALA A 250 -10.06 5.64 -6.63
N LEU A 251 -10.81 5.40 -5.57
CA LEU A 251 -10.36 4.64 -4.40
C LEU A 251 -11.19 3.38 -4.29
N ARG A 252 -10.51 2.25 -4.10
CA ARG A 252 -11.14 0.94 -3.88
C ARG A 252 -10.54 0.28 -2.66
N PHE A 253 -11.39 -0.34 -1.88
CA PHE A 253 -11.06 -1.05 -0.65
C PHE A 253 -11.55 -2.46 -0.81
N ARG A 254 -10.65 -3.42 -0.65
CA ARG A 254 -10.90 -4.83 -0.97
C ARG A 254 -10.68 -5.71 0.22
N GLN A 255 -11.67 -6.52 0.48
CA GLN A 255 -11.61 -7.72 1.29
C GLN A 255 -11.41 -8.90 0.34
N THR A 256 -10.36 -9.70 0.53
CA THR A 256 -9.95 -10.69 -0.47
C THR A 256 -10.39 -12.10 -0.18
N GLY A 257 -11.18 -12.29 0.87
CA GLY A 257 -11.77 -13.60 1.20
C GLY A 257 -10.85 -14.46 2.08
N GLN A 258 -9.98 -13.85 2.88
CA GLN A 258 -9.28 -14.53 3.95
C GLN A 258 -10.29 -15.00 5.01
N GLU A 259 -9.94 -16.02 5.79
CA GLU A 259 -10.73 -16.52 6.94
C GLU A 259 -12.21 -16.81 6.62
N ASP A 260 -12.45 -17.41 5.44
CA ASP A 260 -13.81 -17.72 4.96
C ASP A 260 -14.70 -16.48 4.74
N GLN A 261 -14.14 -15.28 4.76
CA GLN A 261 -14.87 -14.06 4.47
C GLN A 261 -15.17 -13.94 2.96
N PRO A 262 -16.26 -13.28 2.56
CA PRO A 262 -16.54 -13.04 1.14
C PRO A 262 -15.54 -12.05 0.54
N ALA A 263 -15.15 -12.26 -0.71
CA ALA A 263 -14.39 -11.28 -1.46
C ALA A 263 -15.30 -10.11 -1.87
N LEU A 264 -15.02 -8.91 -1.37
CA LEU A 264 -15.83 -7.73 -1.56
C LEU A 264 -14.98 -6.51 -1.95
N GLU A 265 -15.56 -5.60 -2.75
CA GLU A 265 -14.96 -4.32 -3.06
C GLU A 265 -15.91 -3.17 -2.74
N VAL A 266 -15.37 -2.12 -2.11
CA VAL A 266 -16.04 -0.84 -1.95
C VAL A 266 -15.30 0.21 -2.77
N SER A 267 -16.00 0.86 -3.68
CA SER A 267 -15.49 1.97 -4.51
C SER A 267 -16.06 3.29 -4.06
N ILE A 268 -15.19 4.31 -3.95
CA ILE A 268 -15.62 5.68 -3.66
C ILE A 268 -14.87 6.68 -4.54
N PRO A 269 -15.38 7.92 -4.69
CA PRO A 269 -14.63 8.98 -5.33
C PRO A 269 -13.33 9.29 -4.58
N GLY A 270 -12.25 9.62 -5.30
CA GLY A 270 -10.99 10.02 -4.72
C GLY A 270 -10.21 10.97 -5.61
N PHE A 271 -9.23 11.67 -5.03
CA PHE A 271 -8.34 12.49 -5.83
C PHE A 271 -7.48 11.62 -6.73
N ALA A 272 -7.46 11.97 -8.01
CA ALA A 272 -6.66 11.32 -9.04
C ALA A 272 -6.03 12.39 -9.95
N PRO A 273 -5.02 12.04 -10.76
CA PRO A 273 -4.49 12.95 -11.77
C PRO A 273 -5.59 13.51 -12.66
N ALA A 274 -5.54 14.82 -12.96
CA ALA A 274 -6.53 15.47 -13.81
C ALA A 274 -6.69 14.73 -15.15
N ASN A 275 -7.92 14.61 -15.63
CA ASN A 275 -8.33 13.85 -16.81
C ASN A 275 -8.19 12.32 -16.69
N ALA A 276 -8.01 11.79 -15.50
CA ALA A 276 -8.16 10.36 -15.29
C ALA A 276 -9.60 9.94 -15.62
N ARG A 277 -9.74 8.90 -16.45
CA ARG A 277 -11.01 8.23 -16.70
C ARG A 277 -10.85 6.81 -16.20
N LEU A 278 -11.62 6.46 -15.22
CA LEU A 278 -11.67 5.11 -14.66
C LEU A 278 -12.91 4.43 -15.19
N ALA A 279 -12.79 3.18 -15.55
CA ALA A 279 -13.96 2.37 -15.84
C ALA A 279 -14.81 2.24 -14.57
N PRO A 280 -16.13 2.19 -14.71
CA PRO A 280 -17.03 1.94 -13.60
C PRO A 280 -16.75 0.60 -12.91
#